data_c6c5ad4cd6d6feb6faca64acdf577ade
#
_entry.id   c6c5ad4cd6d6feb6faca64acdf577ade
#
_cell.length_a   1.000
_cell.length_b   1.000
_cell.length_c   1.000
_cell.angle_alpha   90.00
_cell.angle_beta   90.00
_cell.angle_gamma   90.00
#
_symmetry.space_group_name_H-M   'P 1'
#
loop_
_entity.id
_entity.type
_entity.pdbx_description
1 polymer ?
#
loop_
_entity_poly.entity_id
_entity_poly.type
_entity_poly.pdbx_seq_one_letter_code
_entity_poly.pdbx_strand_id
1 'polypeptide(L)'
;MVKAVTIFLCLLCSNILANQTIDHSKEIDKIIANDLKNKRIELPIVVNPFIFVRRAYIDIAGRIPTYQEWKAFIKRPDRKKLIDDLQNSKGYTESMFNFYADLLRIKRRLSNNIDGDTYITWVKQEIENNTPYDEFIKKILTAEGNIWDNRS
;
A
#
# COMPACT_ATOMS: atom_id res chain seq x y z
N MET A 1 -16.76 6.83 31.86
CA MET A 1 -15.48 6.20 32.20
C MET A 1 -15.15 5.00 31.31
N VAL A 2 -16.07 4.08 31.03
CA VAL A 2 -15.81 2.87 30.20
C VAL A 2 -15.29 3.18 28.80
N LYS A 3 -15.87 4.15 28.09
CA LYS A 3 -15.43 4.52 26.72
C LYS A 3 -13.99 5.06 26.64
N ALA A 4 -13.53 5.78 27.65
CA ALA A 4 -12.15 6.31 27.67
C ALA A 4 -11.12 5.19 27.91
N VAL A 5 -11.43 4.19 28.71
CA VAL A 5 -10.56 3.03 28.96
C VAL A 5 -10.44 2.17 27.71
N THR A 6 -11.54 1.98 26.96
CA THR A 6 -11.52 1.18 25.72
C THR A 6 -10.66 1.86 24.63
N ILE A 7 -10.76 3.18 24.47
CA ILE A 7 -9.94 3.94 23.51
C ILE A 7 -8.47 3.87 23.90
N PHE A 8 -8.14 3.98 25.19
CA PHE A 8 -6.76 3.89 25.66
C PHE A 8 -6.18 2.48 25.47
N LEU A 9 -6.98 1.44 25.66
CA LEU A 9 -6.56 0.05 25.44
C LEU A 9 -6.30 -0.24 23.94
N CYS A 10 -7.14 0.30 23.02
CA CYS A 10 -6.92 0.19 21.58
C CYS A 10 -5.64 0.90 21.13
N LEU A 11 -5.33 2.09 21.68
CA LEU A 11 -4.09 2.81 21.39
C LEU A 11 -2.85 2.08 21.90
N LEU A 12 -2.93 1.38 23.01
CA LEU A 12 -1.84 0.54 23.52
C LEU A 12 -1.62 -0.69 22.64
N CYS A 13 -2.67 -1.37 22.19
CA CYS A 13 -2.56 -2.52 21.28
C CYS A 13 -1.91 -2.14 19.93
N SER A 14 -2.31 -1.01 19.36
CA SER A 14 -1.71 -0.55 18.08
C SER A 14 -0.22 -0.24 18.20
N ASN A 15 0.22 0.33 19.31
CA ASN A 15 1.65 0.60 19.55
C ASN A 15 2.46 -0.69 19.79
N ILE A 16 1.87 -1.71 20.40
CA ILE A 16 2.53 -3.00 20.65
C ILE A 16 2.75 -3.73 19.31
N LEU A 17 1.75 -3.76 18.44
CA LEU A 17 1.86 -4.40 17.10
C LEU A 17 2.88 -3.68 16.21
N ALA A 18 2.89 -2.34 16.22
CA ALA A 18 3.87 -1.56 15.46
C ALA A 18 5.31 -1.80 15.94
N ASN A 19 5.52 -1.90 17.25
CA ASN A 19 6.85 -2.22 17.79
C ASN A 19 7.33 -3.63 17.43
N GLN A 20 6.46 -4.64 17.45
CA GLN A 20 6.83 -6.00 17.06
C GLN A 20 7.31 -6.05 15.60
N THR A 21 6.63 -5.37 14.67
CA THR A 21 7.03 -5.35 13.26
C THR A 21 8.40 -4.71 13.05
N ILE A 22 8.71 -3.65 13.78
CA ILE A 22 10.03 -2.98 13.72
C ILE A 22 11.12 -3.89 14.26
N ASP A 23 10.86 -4.65 15.31
CA ASP A 23 11.84 -5.56 15.90
C ASP A 23 12.15 -6.76 14.98
N HIS A 24 11.13 -7.32 14.31
CA HIS A 24 11.34 -8.37 13.31
C HIS A 24 12.14 -7.86 12.10
N SER A 25 11.89 -6.65 11.63
CA SER A 25 12.70 -6.05 10.55
C SER A 25 14.17 -5.93 10.93
N LYS A 26 14.48 -5.49 12.15
CA LYS A 26 15.86 -5.39 12.65
C LYS A 26 16.52 -6.76 12.80
N GLU A 27 15.75 -7.78 13.14
CA GLU A 27 16.27 -9.16 13.25
C GLU A 27 16.61 -9.71 11.87
N ILE A 28 15.78 -9.50 10.87
CA ILE A 28 16.05 -9.83 9.46
C ILE A 28 17.32 -9.11 8.99
N ASP A 29 17.42 -7.81 9.24
CA ASP A 29 18.60 -7.03 8.87
C ASP A 29 19.89 -7.57 9.50
N LYS A 30 19.85 -8.02 10.76
CA LYS A 30 21.00 -8.67 11.42
C LYS A 30 21.38 -9.98 10.75
N ILE A 31 20.40 -10.81 10.40
CA ILE A 31 20.65 -12.09 9.71
C ILE A 31 21.32 -11.84 8.37
N ILE A 32 20.79 -10.89 7.57
CA ILE A 32 21.35 -10.51 6.27
C ILE A 32 22.77 -9.96 6.43
N ALA A 33 22.99 -9.04 7.38
CA ALA A 33 24.30 -8.46 7.63
C ALA A 33 25.34 -9.49 8.01
N ASN A 34 24.99 -10.47 8.85
CA ASN A 34 25.86 -11.56 9.23
C ASN A 34 26.21 -12.47 8.04
N ASP A 35 25.23 -12.81 7.20
CA ASP A 35 25.47 -13.63 6.00
C ASP A 35 26.40 -12.93 5.02
N LEU A 36 26.18 -11.65 4.76
CA LEU A 36 27.06 -10.83 3.90
C LEU A 36 28.48 -10.75 4.46
N LYS A 37 28.61 -10.55 5.78
CA LYS A 37 29.93 -10.55 6.45
C LYS A 37 30.66 -11.88 6.30
N ASN A 38 29.95 -13.00 6.47
CA ASN A 38 30.54 -14.35 6.32
C ASN A 38 31.00 -14.60 4.88
N LYS A 39 30.28 -14.07 3.91
CA LYS A 39 30.61 -14.13 2.47
C LYS A 39 31.63 -13.08 2.03
N ARG A 40 32.11 -12.21 2.93
CA ARG A 40 33.02 -11.09 2.66
C ARG A 40 32.45 -10.11 1.58
N ILE A 41 31.13 -9.95 1.59
CA ILE A 41 30.43 -9.00 0.73
C ILE A 41 30.17 -7.73 1.54
N GLU A 42 30.54 -6.57 1.01
CA GLU A 42 30.25 -5.28 1.65
C GLU A 42 28.75 -4.99 1.64
N LEU A 43 28.26 -4.42 2.75
CA LEU A 43 26.88 -3.95 2.83
C LEU A 43 26.64 -2.88 1.77
N PRO A 44 25.54 -2.95 1.05
CA PRO A 44 25.21 -1.94 0.04
C PRO A 44 25.05 -0.56 0.68
N ILE A 45 25.58 0.45 0.04
CA ILE A 45 25.46 1.84 0.47
C ILE A 45 23.98 2.26 0.41
N VAL A 46 23.55 3.03 1.39
CA VAL A 46 22.20 3.63 1.40
C VAL A 46 21.98 4.43 0.12
N VAL A 47 20.94 4.07 -0.60
CA VAL A 47 20.59 4.69 -1.88
C VAL A 47 20.51 6.21 -1.78
N ASN A 48 21.13 6.89 -2.76
CA ASN A 48 21.08 8.34 -2.89
C ASN A 48 19.63 8.87 -2.93
N PRO A 49 19.33 10.00 -2.25
CA PRO A 49 17.99 10.59 -2.26
C PRO A 49 17.38 10.78 -3.66
N PHE A 50 18.20 11.11 -4.67
CA PHE A 50 17.74 11.27 -6.06
C PHE A 50 17.18 9.96 -6.65
N ILE A 51 17.83 8.84 -6.38
CA ILE A 51 17.38 7.53 -6.83
C ILE A 51 16.19 7.06 -5.99
N PHE A 52 16.23 7.31 -4.67
CA PHE A 52 15.17 6.92 -3.76
C PHE A 52 13.83 7.53 -4.13
N VAL A 53 13.77 8.86 -4.33
CA VAL A 53 12.51 9.53 -4.66
C VAL A 53 11.90 8.99 -5.96
N ARG A 54 12.72 8.76 -6.98
CA ARG A 54 12.25 8.19 -8.25
C ARG A 54 11.67 6.79 -8.06
N ARG A 55 12.36 5.92 -7.32
CA ARG A 55 11.89 4.55 -7.04
C ARG A 55 10.60 4.56 -6.23
N ALA A 56 10.55 5.34 -5.15
CA ALA A 56 9.36 5.44 -4.31
C ALA A 56 8.11 5.84 -5.11
N TYR A 57 8.23 6.82 -6.02
CA TYR A 57 7.11 7.23 -6.88
C TYR A 57 6.71 6.13 -7.88
N ILE A 58 7.67 5.42 -8.48
CA ILE A 58 7.38 4.34 -9.43
C ILE A 58 6.72 3.16 -8.70
N ASP A 59 7.27 2.74 -7.57
CA ASP A 59 6.82 1.54 -6.87
C ASP A 59 5.47 1.75 -6.17
N ILE A 60 5.21 2.95 -5.64
CA ILE A 60 3.99 3.22 -4.86
C ILE A 60 2.91 3.85 -5.73
N ALA A 61 3.24 4.89 -6.49
CA ALA A 61 2.26 5.66 -7.26
C ALA A 61 2.22 5.32 -8.76
N GLY A 62 3.03 4.37 -9.24
CA GLY A 62 3.04 3.91 -10.62
C GLY A 62 3.51 4.95 -11.64
N ARG A 63 4.16 6.03 -11.20
CA ARG A 63 4.65 7.12 -12.06
C ARG A 63 5.98 7.70 -11.59
N ILE A 64 6.63 8.46 -12.45
CA ILE A 64 7.79 9.26 -12.02
C ILE A 64 7.33 10.52 -11.27
N PRO A 65 8.15 11.06 -10.33
CA PRO A 65 7.86 12.34 -9.71
C PRO A 65 7.92 13.48 -10.72
N THR A 66 7.11 14.50 -10.53
CA THR A 66 7.27 15.78 -11.22
C THR A 66 8.54 16.48 -10.75
N TYR A 67 9.03 17.43 -11.52
CA TYR A 67 10.20 18.24 -11.12
C TYR A 67 10.01 18.95 -9.78
N GLN A 68 8.79 19.43 -9.50
CA GLN A 68 8.48 20.11 -8.25
C GLN A 68 8.48 19.15 -7.05
N GLU A 69 7.89 18.00 -7.17
CA GLU A 69 7.87 16.95 -6.15
C GLU A 69 9.30 16.48 -5.84
N TRP A 70 10.07 16.22 -6.90
CA TRP A 70 11.46 15.84 -6.79
C TRP A 70 12.28 16.92 -6.06
N LYS A 71 12.17 18.20 -6.48
CA LYS A 71 12.86 19.34 -5.87
C LYS A 71 12.49 19.53 -4.40
N ALA A 72 11.21 19.38 -4.07
CA ALA A 72 10.72 19.48 -2.68
C ALA A 72 11.35 18.42 -1.79
N PHE A 73 11.40 17.17 -2.26
CA PHE A 73 12.02 16.07 -1.52
C PHE A 73 13.53 16.28 -1.33
N ILE A 74 14.25 16.67 -2.38
CA ILE A 74 15.70 16.88 -2.29
C ILE A 74 16.07 18.02 -1.33
N LYS A 75 15.23 19.07 -1.26
CA LYS A 75 15.44 20.17 -0.33
C LYS A 75 15.32 19.74 1.14
N ARG A 76 14.44 18.77 1.42
CA ARG A 76 14.21 18.24 2.77
C ARG A 76 13.89 16.75 2.70
N PRO A 77 14.92 15.89 2.63
CA PRO A 77 14.71 14.45 2.47
C PRO A 77 14.11 13.84 3.74
N ASP A 78 12.85 13.43 3.65
CA ASP A 78 12.16 12.63 4.66
C ASP A 78 11.53 11.43 3.98
N ARG A 79 12.21 10.29 4.07
CA ARG A 79 11.80 9.05 3.38
C ARG A 79 10.50 8.50 3.92
N LYS A 80 10.33 8.53 5.25
CA LYS A 80 9.12 8.01 5.88
C LYS A 80 7.92 8.83 5.48
N LYS A 81 8.03 10.16 5.63
CA LYS A 81 6.96 11.07 5.23
C LYS A 81 6.60 10.91 3.75
N LEU A 82 7.58 10.78 2.86
CA LEU A 82 7.31 10.58 1.43
C LEU A 82 6.51 9.30 1.18
N ILE A 83 6.88 8.19 1.84
CA ILE A 83 6.15 6.92 1.70
C ILE A 83 4.71 7.08 2.21
N ASP A 84 4.53 7.66 3.39
CA ASP A 84 3.22 7.90 3.99
C ASP A 84 2.34 8.79 3.06
N ASP A 85 2.90 9.87 2.53
CA ASP A 85 2.20 10.79 1.61
C ASP A 85 1.80 10.07 0.29
N LEU A 86 2.68 9.23 -0.26
CA LEU A 86 2.40 8.49 -1.49
C LEU A 86 1.35 7.40 -1.29
N GLN A 87 1.36 6.67 -0.17
CA GLN A 87 0.36 5.66 0.15
C GLN A 87 -1.05 6.24 0.33
N ASN A 88 -1.14 7.49 0.75
CA ASN A 88 -2.41 8.22 0.87
C ASN A 88 -2.78 9.02 -0.41
N SER A 89 -2.08 8.81 -1.51
CA SER A 89 -2.31 9.53 -2.76
C SER A 89 -3.22 8.76 -3.71
N LYS A 90 -3.92 9.51 -4.56
CA LYS A 90 -4.69 8.93 -5.67
C LYS A 90 -3.82 8.07 -6.61
N GLY A 91 -2.54 8.40 -6.74
CA GLY A 91 -1.58 7.61 -7.52
C GLY A 91 -1.43 6.18 -6.99
N TYR A 92 -1.41 6.02 -5.66
CA TYR A 92 -1.39 4.70 -5.03
C TYR A 92 -2.65 3.90 -5.35
N THR A 93 -3.84 4.51 -5.19
CA THR A 93 -5.11 3.85 -5.53
C THR A 93 -5.14 3.35 -6.96
N GLU A 94 -4.71 4.18 -7.92
CA GLU A 94 -4.68 3.79 -9.34
C GLU A 94 -3.64 2.70 -9.62
N SER A 95 -2.46 2.78 -9.01
CA SER A 95 -1.40 1.77 -9.15
C SER A 95 -1.84 0.41 -8.57
N MET A 96 -2.38 0.41 -7.37
CA MET A 96 -2.91 -0.79 -6.73
C MET A 96 -4.13 -1.35 -7.45
N PHE A 97 -4.99 -0.47 -7.97
CA PHE A 97 -6.12 -0.91 -8.80
C PHE A 97 -5.64 -1.66 -10.05
N ASN A 98 -4.61 -1.19 -10.74
CA ASN A 98 -4.06 -1.91 -11.89
C ASN A 98 -3.56 -3.31 -11.51
N PHE A 99 -2.88 -3.44 -10.37
CA PHE A 99 -2.47 -4.75 -9.86
C PHE A 99 -3.67 -5.68 -9.60
N TYR A 100 -4.71 -5.19 -8.90
CA TYR A 100 -5.91 -5.98 -8.65
C TYR A 100 -6.72 -6.25 -9.93
N ALA A 101 -6.75 -5.32 -10.86
CA ALA A 101 -7.43 -5.49 -12.14
C ALA A 101 -6.84 -6.64 -12.95
N ASP A 102 -5.52 -6.76 -12.97
CA ASP A 102 -4.83 -7.87 -13.63
C ASP A 102 -5.05 -9.20 -12.88
N LEU A 103 -4.93 -9.20 -11.56
CA LEU A 103 -5.11 -10.37 -10.71
C LEU A 103 -6.53 -10.93 -10.79
N LEU A 104 -7.55 -10.06 -10.68
CA LEU A 104 -8.97 -10.43 -10.69
C LEU A 104 -9.58 -10.43 -12.09
N ARG A 105 -8.78 -10.15 -13.12
CA ARG A 105 -9.22 -10.05 -14.52
C ARG A 105 -10.41 -9.11 -14.71
N ILE A 106 -10.38 -7.96 -14.07
CA ILE A 106 -11.44 -6.96 -14.11
C ILE A 106 -11.56 -6.41 -15.54
N LYS A 107 -12.77 -6.41 -16.07
CA LYS A 107 -13.08 -5.86 -17.39
C LYS A 107 -14.10 -4.74 -17.26
N ARG A 108 -13.86 -3.64 -17.97
CA ARG A 108 -14.81 -2.52 -18.02
C ARG A 108 -16.09 -2.87 -18.76
N ARG A 109 -15.98 -3.69 -19.82
CA ARG A 109 -17.13 -4.18 -20.59
C ARG A 109 -17.24 -5.69 -20.42
N LEU A 110 -18.34 -6.12 -19.85
CA LEU A 110 -18.75 -7.51 -19.80
C LEU A 110 -19.63 -7.81 -21.04
N SER A 111 -19.84 -9.11 -21.36
CA SER A 111 -20.76 -9.49 -22.44
C SER A 111 -22.18 -8.94 -22.16
N ASN A 112 -22.95 -8.69 -23.22
CA ASN A 112 -24.33 -8.17 -23.13
C ASN A 112 -24.49 -6.75 -22.59
N ASN A 113 -23.59 -5.84 -22.90
CA ASN A 113 -23.68 -4.41 -22.50
C ASN A 113 -23.70 -4.17 -20.98
N ILE A 114 -23.24 -5.10 -20.17
CA ILE A 114 -23.06 -4.87 -18.73
C ILE A 114 -21.85 -3.99 -18.52
N ASP A 115 -22.03 -2.90 -17.79
CA ASP A 115 -20.96 -1.99 -17.41
C ASP A 115 -20.24 -2.50 -16.16
N GLY A 116 -18.90 -2.60 -16.22
CA GLY A 116 -18.05 -2.97 -15.10
C GLY A 116 -17.64 -1.79 -14.20
N ASP A 117 -18.07 -0.57 -14.51
CA ASP A 117 -17.59 0.63 -13.81
C ASP A 117 -18.00 0.65 -12.32
N THR A 118 -19.14 0.06 -11.96
CA THR A 118 -19.57 -0.08 -10.55
C THR A 118 -18.58 -0.95 -9.76
N TYR A 119 -18.18 -2.10 -10.33
CA TYR A 119 -17.20 -2.99 -9.68
C TYR A 119 -15.82 -2.35 -9.61
N ILE A 120 -15.40 -1.65 -10.65
CA ILE A 120 -14.15 -0.87 -10.68
C ILE A 120 -14.15 0.17 -9.57
N THR A 121 -15.24 0.92 -9.44
CA THR A 121 -15.38 1.95 -8.40
C THR A 121 -15.32 1.35 -7.01
N TRP A 122 -16.03 0.24 -6.78
CA TRP A 122 -16.02 -0.46 -5.50
C TRP A 122 -14.59 -0.94 -5.14
N VAL A 123 -13.86 -1.59 -6.06
CA VAL A 123 -12.48 -2.02 -5.81
C VAL A 123 -11.57 -0.85 -5.44
N LYS A 124 -11.70 0.29 -6.14
CA LYS A 124 -10.93 1.49 -5.81
C LYS A 124 -11.26 2.04 -4.42
N GLN A 125 -12.53 2.01 -4.03
CA GLN A 125 -12.96 2.41 -2.67
C GLN A 125 -12.39 1.50 -1.59
N GLU A 126 -12.36 0.18 -1.81
CA GLU A 126 -11.76 -0.77 -0.87
C GLU A 126 -10.25 -0.51 -0.70
N ILE A 127 -9.55 -0.14 -1.77
CA ILE A 127 -8.13 0.26 -1.73
C ILE A 127 -7.96 1.58 -0.95
N GLU A 128 -8.78 2.60 -1.25
CA GLU A 128 -8.74 3.90 -0.56
C GLU A 128 -9.04 3.77 0.94
N ASN A 129 -9.96 2.89 1.30
CA ASN A 129 -10.29 2.58 2.69
C ASN A 129 -9.22 1.71 3.38
N ASN A 130 -8.18 1.31 2.66
CA ASN A 130 -7.15 0.38 3.16
C ASN A 130 -7.77 -0.87 3.80
N THR A 131 -8.82 -1.43 3.16
CA THR A 131 -9.50 -2.64 3.64
C THR A 131 -8.52 -3.80 3.75
N PRO A 132 -8.44 -4.52 4.88
CA PRO A 132 -7.60 -5.69 5.03
C PRO A 132 -7.86 -6.72 3.92
N TYR A 133 -6.79 -7.35 3.42
CA TYR A 133 -6.88 -8.24 2.25
C TYR A 133 -7.84 -9.41 2.46
N ASP A 134 -7.87 -9.99 3.63
CA ASP A 134 -8.78 -11.08 4.01
C ASP A 134 -10.26 -10.63 3.99
N GLU A 135 -10.55 -9.43 4.48
CA GLU A 135 -11.88 -8.84 4.42
C GLU A 135 -12.28 -8.51 2.98
N PHE A 136 -11.36 -7.96 2.19
CA PHE A 136 -11.59 -7.66 0.79
C PHE A 136 -11.96 -8.93 0.00
N ILE A 137 -11.16 -10.00 0.14
CA ILE A 137 -11.44 -11.28 -0.52
C ILE A 137 -12.73 -11.92 0.00
N LYS A 138 -12.98 -11.84 1.30
CA LYS A 138 -14.24 -12.33 1.87
C LYS A 138 -15.46 -11.64 1.25
N LYS A 139 -15.44 -10.32 1.11
CA LYS A 139 -16.52 -9.56 0.44
C LYS A 139 -16.76 -10.05 -0.99
N ILE A 140 -15.69 -10.33 -1.75
CA ILE A 140 -15.81 -10.86 -3.12
C ILE A 140 -16.45 -12.24 -3.12
N LEU A 141 -16.00 -13.15 -2.23
CA LEU A 141 -16.46 -14.54 -2.21
C LEU A 141 -17.86 -14.72 -1.65
N THR A 142 -18.31 -13.81 -0.79
CA THR A 142 -19.63 -13.86 -0.16
C THR A 142 -20.64 -12.90 -0.79
N ALA A 143 -20.27 -12.19 -1.85
CA ALA A 143 -21.19 -11.32 -2.56
C ALA A 143 -22.34 -12.13 -3.16
N GLU A 144 -23.56 -11.77 -2.80
CA GLU A 144 -24.78 -12.37 -3.34
C GLU A 144 -25.51 -11.33 -4.20
N GLY A 145 -26.23 -11.80 -5.21
CA GLY A 145 -27.04 -10.95 -6.06
C GLY A 145 -26.82 -11.19 -7.55
N ASN A 146 -27.58 -10.47 -8.35
CA ASN A 146 -27.50 -10.54 -9.79
C ASN A 146 -26.72 -9.33 -10.32
N ILE A 147 -25.81 -9.57 -11.27
CA ILE A 147 -25.04 -8.50 -11.95
C ILE A 147 -25.96 -7.39 -12.52
N TRP A 148 -27.19 -7.73 -12.86
CA TRP A 148 -28.15 -6.79 -13.40
C TRP A 148 -28.80 -5.89 -12.36
N ASP A 149 -28.88 -6.35 -11.11
CA ASP A 149 -29.58 -5.67 -10.02
C ASP A 149 -28.63 -4.80 -9.16
N ASN A 150 -27.33 -5.11 -9.15
CA ASN A 150 -26.32 -4.38 -8.41
C ASN A 150 -25.82 -3.13 -9.17
N ARG A 151 -26.73 -2.31 -9.67
CA ARG A 151 -26.40 -1.02 -10.30
C ARG A 151 -26.32 0.16 -9.32
N SER A 152 -26.44 -0.09 -8.04
CA SER A 152 -26.39 0.95 -6.99
C SER A 152 -25.09 0.95 -6.23
#